data_efe122edbeaeff022573e91ffcddfbc8
#
_entry.id   efe122edbeaeff022573e91ffcddfbc8
#
_cell.length_a   1.000
_cell.length_b   1.000
_cell.length_c   1.000
_cell.angle_alpha   90.00
_cell.angle_beta   90.00
_cell.angle_gamma   90.00
#
_symmetry.space_group_name_H-M   'P 1'
#
loop_
_entity.id
_entity.type
_entity.pdbx_description
1 polymer ?
#
loop_
_entity_poly.entity_id
_entity_poly.type
_entity_poly.pdbx_seq_one_letter_code
_entity_poly.pdbx_strand_id
1 'polypeptide(L)'
;GGELTQVLSLTCSKQLPMIPHVGVRLYGTEYFYSDVIESRPVAVMQDMLEDFPQVSFDLGPATITEQELEEWIASDALQSQWQPESYNVFDHNCNHFARVICDKVTENGLEESLMRPVIAVTEEMLSELPEWRKNLGKGFMNQITRLVVVSWGRATRAKKKALAEQKKLEEGGSMMT
;
A
#
# COMPACT_ATOMS: atom_id res chain seq x y z
N GLY A 1 -3.52 -10.30 5.05
CA GLY A 1 -2.34 -9.97 5.89
C GLY A 1 -1.81 -11.15 6.67
N GLY A 2 -2.68 -12.02 7.25
CA GLY A 2 -2.25 -13.14 8.10
C GLY A 2 -1.41 -14.19 7.39
N GLU A 3 -1.74 -14.55 6.18
CA GLU A 3 -1.01 -15.58 5.42
C GLU A 3 0.43 -15.13 5.09
N LEU A 4 0.62 -13.89 4.66
CA LEU A 4 1.94 -13.35 4.40
C LEU A 4 2.78 -13.27 5.68
N THR A 5 2.17 -12.90 6.80
CA THR A 5 2.84 -12.88 8.11
C THR A 5 3.28 -14.30 8.52
N GLN A 6 2.48 -15.33 8.27
CA GLN A 6 2.85 -16.72 8.54
C GLN A 6 4.03 -17.18 7.68
N VAL A 7 4.04 -16.85 6.38
CA VAL A 7 5.16 -17.18 5.50
C VAL A 7 6.45 -16.49 5.97
N LEU A 8 6.36 -15.22 6.39
CA LEU A 8 7.48 -14.49 6.95
C LEU A 8 7.96 -15.10 8.26
N SER A 9 7.05 -15.52 9.13
CA SER A 9 7.39 -16.18 10.40
C SER A 9 8.10 -17.52 10.22
N LEU A 10 7.83 -18.25 9.12
CA LEU A 10 8.55 -19.49 8.80
C LEU A 10 10.02 -19.27 8.42
N THR A 11 10.35 -18.07 7.93
CA THR A 11 11.72 -17.71 7.54
C THR A 11 12.50 -17.01 8.66
N CYS A 12 11.82 -16.56 9.70
CA CYS A 12 12.37 -15.87 10.86
C CYS A 12 12.10 -16.66 12.15
N SER A 13 12.98 -16.57 13.12
CA SER A 13 12.83 -17.22 14.43
C SER A 13 11.73 -16.61 15.31
N LYS A 14 11.23 -15.42 14.94
CA LYS A 14 10.15 -14.72 15.64
C LYS A 14 8.87 -14.69 14.81
N GLN A 15 7.73 -14.83 15.50
CA GLN A 15 6.42 -14.56 14.90
C GLN A 15 6.25 -13.05 14.74
N LEU A 16 6.04 -12.62 13.50
CA LEU A 16 5.70 -11.24 13.21
C LEU A 16 4.19 -11.05 13.38
N PRO A 17 3.77 -10.05 14.15
CA PRO A 17 2.34 -9.83 14.40
C PRO A 17 1.57 -9.44 13.13
N MET A 18 2.17 -8.64 12.26
CA MET A 18 1.54 -8.18 11.01
C MET A 18 2.56 -7.39 10.15
N ILE A 19 2.39 -7.44 8.82
CA ILE A 19 3.03 -6.46 7.94
C ILE A 19 2.10 -5.25 7.87
N PRO A 20 2.54 -4.07 8.31
CA PRO A 20 1.70 -2.88 8.28
C PRO A 20 1.45 -2.44 6.83
N HIS A 21 0.20 -2.07 6.55
CA HIS A 21 -0.16 -1.32 5.37
C HIS A 21 -0.16 0.17 5.70
N VAL A 22 0.38 0.99 4.81
CA VAL A 22 0.40 2.45 4.98
C VAL A 22 -0.22 3.12 3.76
N GLY A 23 -1.14 4.04 4.00
CA GLY A 23 -1.73 4.92 3.00
C GLY A 23 -1.80 6.36 3.50
N VAL A 24 -1.94 7.30 2.60
CA VAL A 24 -2.10 8.73 2.89
C VAL A 24 -3.52 9.16 2.56
N ARG A 25 -4.20 9.76 3.51
CA ARG A 25 -5.60 10.20 3.37
C ARG A 25 -5.65 11.69 3.09
N LEU A 26 -6.20 12.04 1.93
CA LEU A 26 -6.39 13.42 1.46
C LEU A 26 -7.73 13.53 0.73
N TYR A 27 -8.45 14.62 0.94
CA TYR A 27 -9.70 14.93 0.23
C TYR A 27 -10.74 13.79 0.25
N GLY A 28 -10.84 13.05 1.37
CA GLY A 28 -11.75 11.91 1.51
C GLY A 28 -11.31 10.62 0.80
N THR A 29 -10.11 10.61 0.22
CA THR A 29 -9.52 9.49 -0.51
C THR A 29 -8.23 9.03 0.16
N GLU A 30 -8.02 7.72 0.24
CA GLU A 30 -6.77 7.11 0.67
C GLU A 30 -5.96 6.67 -0.56
N TYR A 31 -4.73 7.15 -0.66
CA TYR A 31 -3.76 6.85 -1.72
C TYR A 31 -2.70 5.92 -1.17
N PHE A 32 -2.39 4.84 -1.88
CA PHE A 32 -1.40 3.85 -1.47
C PHE A 32 -0.81 3.11 -2.66
N TYR A 33 0.30 2.41 -2.44
CA TYR A 33 0.92 1.54 -3.41
C TYR A 33 0.81 0.09 -2.97
N SER A 34 0.25 -0.73 -3.84
CA SER A 34 0.25 -2.18 -3.72
C SER A 34 1.15 -2.79 -4.82
N ASP A 35 0.56 -3.21 -5.92
CA ASP A 35 1.28 -3.56 -7.16
C ASP A 35 1.22 -2.43 -8.20
N VAL A 36 0.33 -1.48 -8.00
CA VAL A 36 0.23 -0.20 -8.71
C VAL A 36 -0.19 0.88 -7.72
N ILE A 37 -0.13 2.14 -8.12
CA ILE A 37 -0.74 3.22 -7.35
C ILE A 37 -2.26 3.03 -7.34
N GLU A 38 -2.85 2.98 -6.17
CA GLU A 38 -4.29 2.89 -5.97
C GLU A 38 -4.82 4.07 -5.17
N SER A 39 -6.08 4.42 -5.45
CA SER A 39 -6.85 5.37 -4.64
C SER A 39 -8.21 4.78 -4.30
N ARG A 40 -8.66 4.98 -3.06
CA ARG A 40 -9.96 4.50 -2.60
C ARG A 40 -10.60 5.50 -1.64
N PRO A 41 -11.94 5.66 -1.67
CA PRO A 41 -12.63 6.44 -0.65
C PRO A 41 -12.27 5.94 0.76
N VAL A 42 -12.01 6.86 1.68
CA VAL A 42 -11.63 6.54 3.07
C VAL A 42 -12.66 5.62 3.74
N ALA A 43 -13.96 5.85 3.49
CA ALA A 43 -15.03 5.01 4.04
C ALA A 43 -14.90 3.54 3.60
N VAL A 44 -14.51 3.30 2.32
CA VAL A 44 -14.29 1.95 1.79
C VAL A 44 -13.06 1.29 2.45
N MET A 45 -12.00 2.07 2.66
CA MET A 45 -10.80 1.56 3.32
C MET A 45 -11.06 1.26 4.80
N GLN A 46 -11.84 2.08 5.49
CA GLN A 46 -12.23 1.84 6.88
C GLN A 46 -13.02 0.54 7.02
N ASP A 47 -14.00 0.30 6.16
CA ASP A 47 -14.78 -0.94 6.11
C ASP A 47 -13.89 -2.17 5.83
N MET A 48 -12.98 -2.06 4.85
CA MET A 48 -12.05 -3.14 4.52
C MET A 48 -11.04 -3.47 5.63
N LEU A 49 -10.74 -2.52 6.49
CA LEU A 49 -9.73 -2.64 7.55
C LEU A 49 -10.35 -2.69 8.95
N GLU A 50 -11.66 -2.85 9.06
CA GLU A 50 -12.40 -2.83 10.33
C GLU A 50 -11.82 -3.80 11.37
N ASP A 51 -11.44 -5.01 10.94
CA ASP A 51 -10.88 -6.06 11.80
C ASP A 51 -9.40 -5.86 12.16
N PHE A 52 -8.74 -4.81 11.65
CA PHE A 52 -7.31 -4.58 11.85
C PHE A 52 -7.04 -3.35 12.71
N PRO A 53 -6.04 -3.40 13.62
CA PRO A 53 -5.61 -2.22 14.36
C PRO A 53 -5.19 -1.09 13.40
N GLN A 54 -5.74 0.10 13.61
CA GLN A 54 -5.44 1.28 12.81
C GLN A 54 -4.84 2.38 13.70
N VAL A 55 -3.80 3.04 13.19
CA VAL A 55 -3.21 4.22 13.78
C VAL A 55 -3.17 5.30 12.72
N SER A 56 -3.63 6.50 13.04
CA SER A 56 -3.60 7.65 12.14
C SER A 56 -2.85 8.81 12.78
N PHE A 57 -2.06 9.50 11.96
CA PHE A 57 -1.33 10.70 12.34
C PHE A 57 -1.83 11.86 11.50
N ASP A 58 -2.12 12.99 12.14
CA ASP A 58 -2.44 14.24 11.45
C ASP A 58 -1.14 14.96 11.11
N LEU A 59 -0.89 15.18 9.83
CA LEU A 59 0.32 15.85 9.31
C LEU A 59 0.07 17.33 8.98
N GLY A 60 -1.10 17.84 9.33
CA GLY A 60 -1.51 19.20 9.01
C GLY A 60 -2.15 19.36 7.62
N PRO A 61 -2.37 20.60 7.17
CA PRO A 61 -3.03 20.90 5.91
C PRO A 61 -2.15 20.55 4.71
N ALA A 62 -2.78 20.08 3.64
CA ALA A 62 -2.11 19.90 2.36
C ALA A 62 -1.74 21.25 1.72
N THR A 63 -0.59 21.31 1.08
CA THR A 63 -0.06 22.51 0.39
C THR A 63 -0.47 22.61 -1.07
N ILE A 64 -1.11 21.59 -1.62
CA ILE A 64 -1.62 21.55 -3.00
C ILE A 64 -3.11 21.27 -3.00
N THR A 65 -3.80 21.57 -4.08
CA THR A 65 -5.22 21.29 -4.27
C THR A 65 -5.46 19.81 -4.61
N GLU A 66 -6.71 19.36 -4.49
CA GLU A 66 -7.14 18.03 -4.91
C GLU A 66 -6.85 17.78 -6.40
N GLN A 67 -7.15 18.76 -7.25
CA GLN A 67 -6.88 18.66 -8.68
C GLN A 67 -5.38 18.49 -8.98
N GLU A 68 -4.53 19.31 -8.38
CA GLU A 68 -3.07 19.19 -8.54
C GLU A 68 -2.53 17.85 -8.06
N LEU A 69 -3.10 17.30 -6.98
CA LEU A 69 -2.76 15.96 -6.50
C LEU A 69 -3.14 14.89 -7.52
N GLU A 70 -4.38 14.93 -8.04
CA GLU A 70 -4.86 13.94 -9.02
C GLU A 70 -4.05 13.99 -10.33
N GLU A 71 -3.77 15.20 -10.84
CA GLU A 71 -2.92 15.38 -12.02
C GLU A 71 -1.52 14.82 -11.80
N TRP A 72 -0.93 15.06 -10.64
CA TRP A 72 0.39 14.54 -10.30
C TRP A 72 0.38 13.01 -10.15
N ILE A 73 -0.63 12.44 -9.46
CA ILE A 73 -0.80 10.99 -9.31
C ILE A 73 -0.97 10.31 -10.67
N ALA A 74 -1.70 10.94 -11.61
CA ALA A 74 -1.93 10.41 -12.96
C ALA A 74 -0.73 10.62 -13.91
N SER A 75 0.30 11.37 -13.52
CA SER A 75 1.43 11.66 -14.39
C SER A 75 2.23 10.41 -14.76
N ASP A 76 2.65 10.30 -16.02
CA ASP A 76 3.50 9.21 -16.50
C ASP A 76 4.81 9.12 -15.72
N ALA A 77 5.35 10.23 -15.29
CA ALA A 77 6.58 10.32 -14.50
C ALA A 77 6.45 9.62 -13.16
N LEU A 78 5.30 9.73 -12.47
CA LEU A 78 5.05 9.02 -11.24
C LEU A 78 4.66 7.57 -11.50
N GLN A 79 3.70 7.34 -12.39
CA GLN A 79 3.17 6.02 -12.70
C GLN A 79 4.25 5.04 -13.15
N SER A 80 5.23 5.49 -13.96
CA SER A 80 6.33 4.64 -14.43
C SER A 80 7.26 4.14 -13.33
N GLN A 81 7.33 4.84 -12.20
CA GLN A 81 8.18 4.44 -11.07
C GLN A 81 7.50 3.37 -10.18
N TRP A 82 6.16 3.36 -10.16
CA TRP A 82 5.35 2.55 -9.23
C TRP A 82 4.58 1.45 -9.97
N GLN A 83 5.32 0.62 -10.72
CA GLN A 83 4.81 -0.51 -11.48
C GLN A 83 4.92 -1.82 -10.68
N PRO A 84 4.17 -2.88 -11.04
CA PRO A 84 4.24 -4.17 -10.36
C PRO A 84 5.67 -4.75 -10.30
N GLU A 85 6.48 -4.44 -11.31
CA GLU A 85 7.85 -4.90 -11.44
C GLU A 85 8.79 -4.21 -10.45
N SER A 86 8.47 -2.98 -10.05
CA SER A 86 9.28 -2.19 -9.13
C SER A 86 9.01 -2.50 -7.65
N TYR A 87 7.94 -3.24 -7.33
CA TYR A 87 7.61 -3.53 -5.93
C TYR A 87 8.72 -4.30 -5.23
N ASN A 88 9.17 -3.76 -4.10
CA ASN A 88 10.17 -4.37 -3.22
C ASN A 88 9.77 -4.13 -1.76
N VAL A 89 9.57 -5.21 -1.02
CA VAL A 89 9.10 -5.15 0.37
C VAL A 89 10.04 -4.40 1.31
N PHE A 90 11.32 -4.25 0.95
CA PHE A 90 12.32 -3.63 1.79
C PHE A 90 12.56 -2.14 1.48
N ASP A 91 12.54 -1.78 0.20
CA ASP A 91 13.00 -0.47 -0.25
C ASP A 91 12.11 0.22 -1.30
N HIS A 92 10.98 -0.44 -1.74
CA HIS A 92 10.04 0.16 -2.68
C HIS A 92 8.62 -0.39 -2.49
N ASN A 93 7.93 0.06 -1.45
CA ASN A 93 6.62 -0.44 -0.99
C ASN A 93 5.68 0.70 -0.60
N CYS A 94 4.55 0.38 0.02
CA CYS A 94 3.55 1.36 0.46
C CYS A 94 4.12 2.45 1.40
N ASN A 95 5.11 2.13 2.23
CA ASN A 95 5.73 3.10 3.13
C ASN A 95 6.53 4.14 2.36
N HIS A 96 7.29 3.70 1.36
CA HIS A 96 8.09 4.58 0.49
C HIS A 96 7.17 5.47 -0.36
N PHE A 97 6.06 4.91 -0.84
CA PHE A 97 5.07 5.68 -1.59
C PHE A 97 4.36 6.72 -0.69
N ALA A 98 4.00 6.36 0.54
CA ALA A 98 3.42 7.31 1.49
C ALA A 98 4.37 8.49 1.75
N ARG A 99 5.69 8.23 1.88
CA ARG A 99 6.70 9.29 1.99
C ARG A 99 6.67 10.21 0.78
N VAL A 100 6.67 9.66 -0.44
CA VAL A 100 6.66 10.45 -1.67
C VAL A 100 5.41 11.34 -1.76
N ILE A 101 4.23 10.84 -1.35
CA ILE A 101 3.04 11.69 -1.27
C ILE A 101 3.21 12.77 -0.20
N CYS A 102 3.60 12.42 1.01
CA CYS A 102 3.75 13.39 2.10
C CYS A 102 4.75 14.49 1.74
N ASP A 103 5.90 14.14 1.17
CA ASP A 103 6.91 15.11 0.70
C ASP A 103 6.34 16.05 -0.39
N LYS A 104 5.37 15.59 -1.18
CA LYS A 104 4.71 16.40 -2.20
C LYS A 104 3.65 17.33 -1.63
N VAL A 105 2.91 16.89 -0.60
CA VAL A 105 1.67 17.55 -0.18
C VAL A 105 1.78 18.30 1.16
N THR A 106 2.89 18.17 1.89
CA THR A 106 3.12 18.88 3.15
C THR A 106 4.39 19.72 3.09
N GLU A 107 4.47 20.77 3.90
CA GLU A 107 5.67 21.62 3.97
C GLU A 107 6.89 20.90 4.53
N ASN A 108 6.69 19.99 5.46
CA ASN A 108 7.77 19.33 6.21
C ASN A 108 7.99 17.85 5.81
N GLY A 109 7.24 17.35 4.82
CA GLY A 109 7.27 15.95 4.45
C GLY A 109 6.79 15.02 5.58
N LEU A 110 7.14 13.75 5.50
CA LEU A 110 6.85 12.76 6.52
C LEU A 110 8.05 12.63 7.47
N GLU A 111 7.86 12.96 8.75
CA GLU A 111 8.89 12.78 9.76
C GLU A 111 9.34 11.32 9.86
N GLU A 112 10.64 11.10 9.87
CA GLU A 112 11.23 9.76 9.98
C GLU A 112 10.81 9.04 11.27
N SER A 113 10.54 9.79 12.33
CA SER A 113 10.02 9.28 13.60
C SER A 113 8.70 8.52 13.45
N LEU A 114 7.83 8.93 12.54
CA LEU A 114 6.54 8.27 12.27
C LEU A 114 6.70 7.00 11.44
N MET A 115 7.72 6.93 10.59
CA MET A 115 8.03 5.75 9.77
C MET A 115 8.87 4.71 10.52
N ARG A 116 9.60 5.11 11.55
CA ARG A 116 10.51 4.24 12.30
C ARG A 116 9.90 2.93 12.80
N PRO A 117 8.70 2.91 13.40
CA PRO A 117 8.11 1.65 13.87
C PRO A 117 7.86 0.64 12.73
N VAL A 118 7.56 1.15 11.53
CA VAL A 118 7.25 0.33 10.36
C VAL A 118 8.53 -0.22 9.72
N ILE A 119 9.57 0.63 9.62
CA ILE A 119 10.89 0.25 9.09
C ILE A 119 11.61 -0.68 10.08
N ALA A 120 11.52 -0.41 11.37
CA ALA A 120 12.18 -1.21 12.41
C ALA A 120 11.75 -2.67 12.40
N VAL A 121 10.49 -2.98 12.09
CA VAL A 121 10.04 -4.37 11.95
C VAL A 121 10.82 -5.09 10.84
N THR A 122 11.03 -4.43 9.71
CA THR A 122 11.76 -5.00 8.56
C THR A 122 13.27 -5.12 8.84
N GLU A 123 13.84 -4.13 9.51
CA GLU A 123 15.25 -4.12 9.90
C GLU A 123 15.56 -5.16 10.97
N GLU A 124 14.71 -5.32 11.98
CA GLU A 124 14.84 -6.33 13.02
C GLU A 124 14.80 -7.74 12.42
N MET A 125 13.90 -7.99 11.46
CA MET A 125 13.84 -9.25 10.73
C MET A 125 15.15 -9.59 10.02
N LEU A 126 15.77 -8.59 9.42
CA LEU A 126 17.00 -8.77 8.66
C LEU A 126 18.23 -8.90 9.56
N SER A 127 18.24 -8.22 10.72
CA SER A 127 19.40 -8.22 11.64
C SER A 127 19.71 -9.60 12.22
N GLU A 128 18.71 -10.45 12.40
CA GLU A 128 18.85 -11.79 12.96
C GLU A 128 19.35 -12.84 11.96
N LEU A 129 19.41 -12.50 10.66
CA LEU A 129 19.86 -13.45 9.64
C LEU A 129 21.37 -13.35 9.39
N PRO A 130 22.10 -14.49 9.26
CA PRO A 130 23.47 -14.49 8.76
C PRO A 130 23.57 -13.80 7.39
N GLU A 131 24.68 -13.11 7.10
CA GLU A 131 24.84 -12.31 5.87
C GLU A 131 24.50 -13.07 4.57
N TRP A 132 24.93 -14.34 4.46
CA TRP A 132 24.60 -15.16 3.28
C TRP A 132 23.09 -15.48 3.16
N ARG A 133 22.38 -15.59 4.31
CA ARG A 133 20.93 -15.75 4.33
C ARG A 133 20.19 -14.44 4.09
N LYS A 134 20.76 -13.30 4.47
CA LYS A 134 20.16 -11.98 4.20
C LYS A 134 19.94 -11.78 2.70
N ASN A 135 20.92 -12.09 1.88
CA ASN A 135 20.81 -11.89 0.43
C ASN A 135 19.87 -12.91 -0.24
N LEU A 136 19.95 -14.20 0.14
CA LEU A 136 19.02 -15.23 -0.33
C LEU A 136 17.60 -14.98 0.21
N GLY A 137 17.49 -14.62 1.49
CA GLY A 137 16.21 -14.33 2.16
C GLY A 137 15.52 -13.11 1.57
N LYS A 138 16.25 -12.01 1.30
CA LYS A 138 15.70 -10.81 0.65
C LYS A 138 15.11 -11.12 -0.73
N GLY A 139 15.84 -11.86 -1.56
CA GLY A 139 15.37 -12.23 -2.90
C GLY A 139 14.11 -13.09 -2.86
N PHE A 140 14.11 -14.13 -2.03
CA PHE A 140 12.98 -15.02 -1.86
C PHE A 140 11.77 -14.32 -1.25
N MET A 141 11.98 -13.52 -0.20
CA MET A 141 10.94 -12.73 0.46
C MET A 141 10.30 -11.73 -0.49
N ASN A 142 11.12 -11.01 -1.25
CA ASN A 142 10.66 -10.06 -2.24
C ASN A 142 9.81 -10.75 -3.31
N GLN A 143 10.23 -11.90 -3.80
CA GLN A 143 9.51 -12.66 -4.81
C GLN A 143 8.15 -13.15 -4.29
N ILE A 144 8.09 -13.70 -3.08
CA ILE A 144 6.82 -14.14 -2.46
C ILE A 144 5.91 -12.95 -2.20
N THR A 145 6.42 -11.89 -1.57
CA THR A 145 5.61 -10.70 -1.26
C THR A 145 5.06 -10.08 -2.53
N ARG A 146 5.90 -9.95 -3.57
CA ARG A 146 5.47 -9.45 -4.87
C ARG A 146 4.38 -10.33 -5.48
N LEU A 147 4.49 -11.65 -5.46
CA LEU A 147 3.47 -12.56 -5.96
C LEU A 147 2.14 -12.38 -5.20
N VAL A 148 2.18 -12.29 -3.87
CA VAL A 148 0.99 -12.10 -3.03
C VAL A 148 0.36 -10.74 -3.30
N VAL A 149 1.14 -9.66 -3.30
CA VAL A 149 0.66 -8.28 -3.52
C VAL A 149 0.06 -8.13 -4.92
N VAL A 150 0.75 -8.60 -5.96
CA VAL A 150 0.26 -8.55 -7.34
C VAL A 150 -1.00 -9.39 -7.52
N SER A 151 -1.05 -10.59 -6.93
CA SER A 151 -2.24 -11.46 -7.01
C SER A 151 -3.43 -10.84 -6.30
N TRP A 152 -3.22 -10.28 -5.12
CA TRP A 152 -4.27 -9.61 -4.35
C TRP A 152 -4.76 -8.33 -5.05
N GLY A 153 -3.85 -7.50 -5.58
CA GLY A 153 -4.19 -6.30 -6.34
C GLY A 153 -5.03 -6.64 -7.59
N ARG A 154 -4.64 -7.66 -8.34
CA ARG A 154 -5.41 -8.14 -9.51
C ARG A 154 -6.81 -8.63 -9.12
N ALA A 155 -6.92 -9.42 -8.06
CA ALA A 155 -8.20 -9.95 -7.59
C ALA A 155 -9.15 -8.83 -7.13
N THR A 156 -8.65 -7.86 -6.39
CA THR A 156 -9.44 -6.70 -5.93
C THR A 156 -9.89 -5.81 -7.06
N ARG A 157 -9.03 -5.54 -8.06
CA ARG A 157 -9.41 -4.77 -9.25
C ARG A 157 -10.44 -5.51 -10.11
N ALA A 158 -10.30 -6.82 -10.28
CA ALA A 158 -11.27 -7.64 -11.01
C ALA A 158 -12.64 -7.62 -10.32
N LYS A 159 -12.68 -7.74 -8.99
CA LYS A 159 -13.92 -7.63 -8.20
C LYS A 159 -14.57 -6.24 -8.35
N LYS A 160 -13.77 -5.17 -8.26
CA LYS A 160 -14.26 -3.80 -8.45
C LYS A 160 -14.88 -3.60 -9.84
N LYS A 161 -14.22 -4.12 -10.89
CA LYS A 161 -14.71 -4.05 -12.26
C LYS A 161 -16.05 -4.79 -12.41
N ALA A 162 -16.16 -6.01 -11.90
CA ALA A 162 -17.38 -6.80 -11.94
C ALA A 162 -18.54 -6.12 -11.23
N LEU A 163 -18.31 -5.54 -10.04
CA LEU A 163 -19.32 -4.77 -9.31
C LEU A 163 -19.79 -3.51 -10.08
N ALA A 164 -18.86 -2.81 -10.72
CA ALA A 164 -19.20 -1.63 -11.53
C ALA A 164 -20.02 -2.00 -12.79
N GLU A 165 -19.72 -3.12 -13.42
CA GLU A 165 -20.48 -3.65 -14.54
C GLU A 165 -21.90 -4.09 -14.12
N GLN A 166 -22.02 -4.77 -12.98
CA GLN A 166 -23.31 -5.17 -12.42
C GLN A 166 -24.19 -3.94 -12.12
N LYS A 167 -23.64 -2.92 -11.47
CA LYS A 167 -24.36 -1.68 -11.17
C LYS A 167 -24.86 -0.97 -12.42
N LYS A 168 -24.05 -0.92 -13.49
CA LYS A 168 -24.47 -0.35 -14.78
C LYS A 168 -25.64 -1.11 -15.41
N LEU A 169 -25.66 -2.45 -15.29
CA LEU A 169 -26.75 -3.29 -15.80
C LEU A 169 -28.05 -3.05 -15.03
N GLU A 170 -27.98 -2.91 -13.71
CA GLU A 170 -29.13 -2.60 -12.85
C GLU A 170 -29.72 -1.22 -13.15
N GLU A 171 -28.87 -0.20 -13.31
CA GLU A 171 -29.27 1.17 -13.67
C GLU A 171 -29.85 1.26 -15.10
N GLY A 172 -29.24 0.54 -16.05
CA GLY A 172 -29.73 0.48 -17.44
C GLY A 172 -31.04 -0.26 -17.61
N GLY A 173 -31.29 -1.30 -16.80
CA GLY A 173 -32.55 -2.05 -16.79
C GLY A 173 -33.75 -1.28 -16.21
N SER A 174 -33.50 -0.31 -15.32
CA SER A 174 -34.55 0.51 -14.70
C SER A 174 -35.09 1.61 -15.63
N MET A 175 -34.42 1.91 -16.75
CA MET A 175 -34.89 2.93 -17.72
C MET A 175 -35.82 2.37 -18.80
N MET A 176 -36.10 1.08 -18.82
CA MET A 176 -36.94 0.42 -19.84
C MET A 176 -38.34 0.02 -19.34
N THR A 177 -38.71 0.42 -18.15
CA THR A 177 -40.08 0.25 -17.58
C THR A 177 -40.72 1.59 -17.34
#